data_9ad98c3ecd7d715ad46894d6d026f1fe
#
_entry.id   9ad98c3ecd7d715ad46894d6d026f1fe
#
_cell.length_a   1.000
_cell.length_b   1.000
_cell.length_c   1.000
_cell.angle_alpha   90.00
_cell.angle_beta   90.00
_cell.angle_gamma   90.00
#
_symmetry.space_group_name_H-M   'P 1'
#
loop_
_entity.id
_entity.type
_entity.pdbx_description
1 polymer ?
#
loop_
_entity_poly.entity_id
_entity_poly.type
_entity_poly.pdbx_seq_one_letter_code
_entity_poly.pdbx_strand_id
1 'polypeptide(L)'
;WVITNDAYEGDYAIKSSCEGVESGRSEISITIDVPFDGIMSFYHKVSSEQFFDNGYFYIDGVQKAVATGTADWSYREYKVKKGVHTYKWSYQKDNMDSAGLDAYFVDNIVLYQEIPPFEGGWIYYDEGDYANAVGSETGALYWGISFPDTEEYAGYYLTKVATYDGVSPAKVKANIYFGGVDAPGTLVHS
;
A
#
# COMPACT_ATOMS: atom_id res chain seq x y z
N TRP A 1 21.87 8.86 -3.81
CA TRP A 1 21.11 8.22 -2.76
C TRP A 1 21.77 6.90 -2.36
N VAL A 2 21.69 6.56 -1.09
CA VAL A 2 22.32 5.37 -0.51
C VAL A 2 21.33 4.65 0.40
N ILE A 3 21.58 3.37 0.63
CA ILE A 3 20.82 2.56 1.59
C ILE A 3 21.24 2.94 3.01
N THR A 4 20.31 2.98 3.94
CA THR A 4 20.52 3.24 5.38
C THR A 4 19.70 2.25 6.23
N ASN A 5 20.15 2.01 7.46
CA ASN A 5 19.41 1.23 8.46
C ASN A 5 18.45 2.09 9.30
N ASP A 6 18.46 3.40 9.11
CA ASP A 6 17.47 4.31 9.69
C ASP A 6 16.22 4.22 8.81
N ALA A 7 15.33 3.30 9.14
CA ALA A 7 14.15 2.91 8.38
C ALA A 7 12.87 3.19 9.17
N TYR A 8 11.76 3.42 8.46
CA TYR A 8 10.43 3.46 9.03
C TYR A 8 9.92 2.05 9.31
N GLU A 9 10.11 1.15 8.33
CA GLU A 9 9.68 -0.25 8.41
C GLU A 9 10.76 -1.17 7.85
N GLY A 10 10.91 -2.37 8.45
CA GLY A 10 11.93 -3.32 8.06
C GLY A 10 13.35 -2.87 8.44
N ASP A 11 14.33 -3.31 7.66
CA ASP A 11 15.75 -3.14 8.00
C ASP A 11 16.41 -1.97 7.26
N TYR A 12 15.82 -1.46 6.19
CA TYR A 12 16.46 -0.53 5.28
C TYR A 12 15.51 0.52 4.72
N ALA A 13 16.02 1.75 4.61
CA ALA A 13 15.44 2.86 3.87
C ALA A 13 16.45 3.41 2.86
N ILE A 14 16.10 4.45 2.12
CA ILE A 14 17.03 5.21 1.30
C ILE A 14 17.21 6.63 1.84
N LYS A 15 18.41 7.16 1.77
CA LYS A 15 18.71 8.56 2.12
C LYS A 15 19.49 9.27 1.03
N SER A 16 19.40 10.61 1.02
CA SER A 16 20.23 11.47 0.18
C SER A 16 21.72 11.29 0.49
N SER A 17 22.59 11.60 -0.47
CA SER A 17 24.03 11.34 -0.41
C SER A 17 24.91 12.59 -0.58
N CYS A 18 24.38 13.80 -0.29
CA CYS A 18 25.15 15.04 -0.32
C CYS A 18 25.40 15.64 1.08
N GLU A 19 25.50 14.79 2.08
CA GLU A 19 25.82 15.14 3.46
C GLU A 19 27.17 15.87 3.53
N GLY A 20 27.21 17.04 4.18
CA GLY A 20 28.43 17.88 4.33
C GLY A 20 28.93 18.55 3.03
N VAL A 21 28.17 18.51 1.94
CA VAL A 21 28.54 19.13 0.67
C VAL A 21 27.78 20.44 0.49
N GLU A 22 28.46 21.57 0.60
CA GLU A 22 27.87 22.91 0.35
C GLU A 22 27.28 23.00 -1.04
N SER A 23 26.09 23.61 -1.16
CA SER A 23 25.31 23.67 -2.40
C SER A 23 25.00 22.30 -3.02
N GLY A 24 25.08 21.24 -2.18
CA GLY A 24 24.90 19.86 -2.60
C GLY A 24 23.48 19.59 -3.08
N ARG A 25 23.37 18.70 -4.08
CA ARG A 25 22.07 18.23 -4.56
C ARG A 25 22.13 16.73 -4.79
N SER A 26 21.17 16.03 -4.21
CA SER A 26 21.02 14.59 -4.36
C SER A 26 19.62 14.28 -4.84
N GLU A 27 19.48 13.61 -5.99
CA GLU A 27 18.20 13.28 -6.58
C GLU A 27 18.10 11.79 -6.89
N ILE A 28 16.89 11.24 -6.72
CA ILE A 28 16.52 9.92 -7.20
C ILE A 28 15.14 10.02 -7.84
N SER A 29 14.94 9.31 -8.95
CA SER A 29 13.66 9.29 -9.64
C SER A 29 13.35 7.92 -10.20
N ILE A 30 12.05 7.65 -10.34
CA ILE A 30 11.54 6.48 -11.03
C ILE A 30 10.39 6.90 -11.94
N THR A 31 10.36 6.33 -13.15
CA THR A 31 9.24 6.49 -14.09
C THR A 31 8.48 5.18 -14.18
N ILE A 32 7.18 5.22 -13.95
CA ILE A 32 6.29 4.06 -13.91
C ILE A 32 5.12 4.31 -14.84
N ASP A 33 4.77 3.32 -15.66
CA ASP A 33 3.46 3.29 -16.34
C ASP A 33 2.43 2.71 -15.37
N VAL A 34 1.63 3.61 -14.80
CA VAL A 34 0.62 3.29 -13.78
C VAL A 34 -0.61 2.70 -14.48
N PRO A 35 -0.99 1.43 -14.22
CA PRO A 35 -2.05 0.75 -14.96
C PRO A 35 -3.46 1.14 -14.54
N PHE A 36 -3.63 1.92 -13.45
CA PHE A 36 -4.93 2.30 -12.87
C PHE A 36 -4.88 3.70 -12.25
N ASP A 37 -6.04 4.29 -12.00
CA ASP A 37 -6.18 5.43 -11.10
C ASP A 37 -5.96 4.96 -9.66
N GLY A 38 -5.06 5.61 -8.92
CA GLY A 38 -4.68 5.12 -7.59
C GLY A 38 -3.99 6.15 -6.72
N ILE A 39 -3.25 5.65 -5.76
CA ILE A 39 -2.52 6.43 -4.78
C ILE A 39 -1.04 6.02 -4.78
N MET A 40 -0.16 7.00 -4.88
CA MET A 40 1.26 6.90 -4.57
C MET A 40 1.48 7.36 -3.15
N SER A 41 2.07 6.52 -2.32
CA SER A 41 2.37 6.86 -0.93
C SER A 41 3.79 6.48 -0.54
N PHE A 42 4.30 7.13 0.49
CA PHE A 42 5.60 6.84 1.09
C PHE A 42 5.70 7.47 2.48
N TYR A 43 6.67 6.98 3.25
CA TYR A 43 7.12 7.66 4.46
C TYR A 43 8.38 8.45 4.17
N HIS A 44 8.51 9.61 4.80
CA HIS A 44 9.71 10.42 4.72
C HIS A 44 10.11 11.00 6.08
N LYS A 45 11.39 11.24 6.23
CA LYS A 45 12.02 11.86 7.38
C LYS A 45 13.05 12.86 6.88
N VAL A 46 13.24 13.96 7.59
CA VAL A 46 14.27 14.96 7.29
C VAL A 46 15.03 15.34 8.55
N SER A 47 16.32 15.51 8.42
CA SER A 47 17.19 16.04 9.46
C SER A 47 18.21 16.98 8.81
N SER A 48 17.89 18.27 8.78
CA SER A 48 18.60 19.29 8.01
C SER A 48 18.57 20.65 8.69
N GLU A 49 19.28 21.62 8.15
CA GLU A 49 19.13 23.02 8.52
C GLU A 49 17.74 23.53 8.14
N GLN A 50 17.08 24.15 9.14
CA GLN A 50 15.69 24.57 8.97
C GLN A 50 15.59 25.75 7.98
N PHE A 51 14.69 25.62 6.98
CA PHE A 51 14.41 26.57 5.92
C PHE A 51 15.44 26.67 4.78
N PHE A 52 16.66 26.22 4.98
CA PHE A 52 17.75 26.38 4.01
C PHE A 52 18.01 25.06 3.27
N ASP A 53 18.14 23.96 3.99
CA ASP A 53 18.34 22.64 3.42
C ASP A 53 17.02 21.89 3.35
N ASN A 54 16.60 21.46 2.16
CA ASN A 54 15.24 21.00 1.93
C ASN A 54 15.17 19.66 1.19
N GLY A 55 14.32 18.78 1.69
CA GLY A 55 13.84 17.61 0.97
C GLY A 55 12.59 17.94 0.16
N TYR A 56 12.56 17.55 -1.10
CA TYR A 56 11.45 17.79 -2.02
C TYR A 56 10.93 16.49 -2.62
N PHE A 57 9.64 16.47 -2.89
CA PHE A 57 9.00 15.44 -3.71
C PHE A 57 8.27 16.05 -4.90
N TYR A 58 8.41 15.41 -6.07
CA TYR A 58 7.81 15.85 -7.32
C TYR A 58 7.08 14.69 -8.00
N ILE A 59 5.97 15.02 -8.65
CA ILE A 59 5.29 14.16 -9.62
C ILE A 59 5.27 14.92 -10.96
N ASP A 60 5.81 14.31 -12.01
CA ASP A 60 5.89 14.88 -13.37
C ASP A 60 6.51 16.27 -13.39
N GLY A 61 7.55 16.49 -12.60
CA GLY A 61 8.23 17.77 -12.45
C GLY A 61 7.52 18.80 -11.58
N VAL A 62 6.29 18.53 -11.16
CA VAL A 62 5.54 19.42 -10.27
C VAL A 62 5.84 19.09 -8.80
N GLN A 63 6.31 20.09 -8.05
CA GLN A 63 6.56 19.94 -6.63
C GLN A 63 5.26 19.65 -5.86
N LYS A 64 5.27 18.59 -5.06
CA LYS A 64 4.15 18.14 -4.24
C LYS A 64 4.40 18.31 -2.75
N ALA A 65 5.66 18.20 -2.31
CA ALA A 65 6.04 18.38 -0.92
C ALA A 65 7.38 19.06 -0.77
N VAL A 66 7.57 19.68 0.39
CA VAL A 66 8.83 20.15 0.92
C VAL A 66 8.93 19.74 2.40
N ALA A 67 10.11 19.35 2.84
CA ALA A 67 10.43 19.04 4.22
C ALA A 67 11.78 19.68 4.58
N THR A 68 11.87 20.27 5.78
CA THR A 68 13.06 21.01 6.25
C THR A 68 13.15 20.92 7.76
N GLY A 69 14.34 21.18 8.32
CA GLY A 69 14.59 21.10 9.76
C GLY A 69 14.69 19.66 10.24
N THR A 70 14.25 19.41 11.47
CA THR A 70 14.23 18.06 12.05
C THR A 70 12.80 17.59 12.22
N ALA A 71 12.40 16.60 11.42
CA ALA A 71 11.11 15.96 11.49
C ALA A 71 11.28 14.44 11.34
N ASP A 72 10.64 13.71 12.25
CA ASP A 72 10.63 12.26 12.23
C ASP A 72 9.74 11.71 11.10
N TRP A 73 9.73 10.39 10.93
CA TRP A 73 8.98 9.69 9.89
C TRP A 73 7.52 10.14 9.84
N SER A 74 7.08 10.57 8.66
CA SER A 74 5.72 11.00 8.41
C SER A 74 5.22 10.50 7.06
N TYR A 75 3.94 10.14 7.02
CA TYR A 75 3.26 9.61 5.85
C TYR A 75 2.88 10.70 4.86
N ARG A 76 3.02 10.38 3.57
CA ARG A 76 2.53 11.20 2.45
C ARG A 76 1.80 10.33 1.45
N GLU A 77 0.71 10.85 0.89
CA GLU A 77 -0.04 10.21 -0.17
C GLU A 77 -0.49 11.22 -1.22
N TYR A 78 -0.58 10.75 -2.46
CA TYR A 78 -0.97 11.56 -3.61
C TYR A 78 -1.81 10.73 -4.57
N LYS A 79 -2.97 11.26 -4.98
CA LYS A 79 -3.76 10.65 -6.05
C LYS A 79 -2.98 10.75 -7.36
N VAL A 80 -2.92 9.64 -8.08
CA VAL A 80 -2.29 9.53 -9.39
C VAL A 80 -3.27 8.94 -10.38
N LYS A 81 -3.18 9.37 -11.62
CA LYS A 81 -4.00 8.85 -12.71
C LYS A 81 -3.31 7.66 -13.37
N LYS A 82 -4.07 6.86 -14.10
CA LYS A 82 -3.52 5.90 -15.04
C LYS A 82 -2.65 6.63 -16.08
N GLY A 83 -1.47 6.07 -16.37
CA GLY A 83 -0.53 6.61 -17.36
C GLY A 83 0.90 6.65 -16.86
N VAL A 84 1.79 7.18 -17.68
CA VAL A 84 3.22 7.28 -17.35
C VAL A 84 3.46 8.49 -16.45
N HIS A 85 4.03 8.22 -15.27
CA HIS A 85 4.38 9.25 -14.29
C HIS A 85 5.83 9.12 -13.84
N THR A 86 6.47 10.25 -13.58
CA THR A 86 7.80 10.32 -13.00
C THR A 86 7.73 10.87 -11.58
N TYR A 87 8.13 10.05 -10.63
CA TYR A 87 8.26 10.40 -9.22
C TYR A 87 9.71 10.71 -8.92
N LYS A 88 9.97 11.84 -8.26
CA LYS A 88 11.32 12.28 -7.93
C LYS A 88 11.41 12.81 -6.51
N TRP A 89 12.40 12.32 -5.76
CA TRP A 89 12.82 12.85 -4.47
C TRP A 89 14.15 13.57 -4.65
N SER A 90 14.27 14.75 -4.05
CA SER A 90 15.47 15.60 -4.16
C SER A 90 15.79 16.18 -2.80
N TYR A 91 17.04 16.13 -2.39
CA TYR A 91 17.55 16.91 -1.28
C TYR A 91 18.47 18.00 -1.82
N GLN A 92 18.30 19.23 -1.39
CA GLN A 92 19.03 20.39 -1.87
C GLN A 92 19.47 21.21 -0.69
N LYS A 93 20.77 21.55 -0.70
CA LYS A 93 21.43 22.35 0.30
C LYS A 93 21.74 23.73 -0.25
N ASP A 94 21.77 24.71 0.64
CA ASP A 94 22.39 25.99 0.33
C ASP A 94 23.92 25.92 0.43
N ASN A 95 24.59 27.08 0.47
CA ASN A 95 26.03 27.18 0.51
C ASN A 95 26.59 27.55 1.91
N MET A 96 25.81 27.34 2.95
CA MET A 96 26.16 27.71 4.30
C MET A 96 26.19 26.49 5.22
N ASP A 97 25.76 26.66 6.45
CA ASP A 97 25.85 25.67 7.51
C ASP A 97 25.06 24.39 7.20
N SER A 98 25.44 23.33 7.90
CA SER A 98 24.70 22.06 7.90
C SER A 98 24.20 21.76 9.31
N ALA A 99 23.04 21.17 9.44
CA ALA A 99 22.46 20.78 10.72
C ALA A 99 21.90 19.36 10.70
N GLY A 100 21.88 18.75 11.88
CA GLY A 100 21.33 17.40 12.06
C GLY A 100 22.16 16.34 11.33
N LEU A 101 21.46 15.39 10.69
CA LEU A 101 22.07 14.35 9.85
C LEU A 101 22.32 14.81 8.41
N ASP A 102 21.94 16.05 8.10
CA ASP A 102 22.10 16.67 6.79
C ASP A 102 21.60 15.79 5.64
N ALA A 103 20.40 15.23 5.83
CA ALA A 103 19.84 14.24 4.93
C ALA A 103 18.31 14.23 4.89
N TYR A 104 17.80 13.76 3.75
CA TYR A 104 16.40 13.44 3.49
C TYR A 104 16.26 11.94 3.27
N PHE A 105 15.31 11.32 3.97
CA PHE A 105 15.09 9.88 3.99
C PHE A 105 13.73 9.56 3.40
N VAL A 106 13.65 8.43 2.72
CA VAL A 106 12.39 7.92 2.14
C VAL A 106 12.32 6.42 2.33
N ASP A 107 11.13 5.95 2.66
CA ASP A 107 10.85 4.54 2.92
C ASP A 107 9.43 4.17 2.54
N ASN A 108 9.17 2.86 2.44
CA ASN A 108 7.86 2.26 2.21
C ASN A 108 7.09 2.94 1.07
N ILE A 109 7.74 3.01 -0.10
CA ILE A 109 7.15 3.59 -1.32
C ILE A 109 6.16 2.58 -1.88
N VAL A 110 4.88 2.93 -1.93
CA VAL A 110 3.79 2.07 -2.40
C VAL A 110 2.95 2.77 -3.45
N LEU A 111 2.61 2.04 -4.49
CA LEU A 111 1.61 2.44 -5.47
C LEU A 111 0.47 1.42 -5.42
N TYR A 112 -0.74 1.88 -5.12
CA TYR A 112 -1.90 1.01 -5.00
C TYR A 112 -3.13 1.64 -5.66
N GLN A 113 -4.03 0.79 -6.13
CA GLN A 113 -5.30 1.23 -6.67
C GLN A 113 -6.19 1.76 -5.53
N GLU A 114 -6.74 2.96 -5.72
CA GLU A 114 -7.80 3.45 -4.85
C GLU A 114 -9.05 2.60 -5.13
N ILE A 115 -9.37 1.70 -4.21
CA ILE A 115 -10.60 0.93 -4.31
C ILE A 115 -11.72 1.86 -3.89
N PRO A 116 -12.67 2.21 -4.78
CA PRO A 116 -13.82 3.00 -4.39
C PRO A 116 -14.57 2.29 -3.25
N PRO A 117 -15.22 3.05 -2.36
CA PRO A 117 -16.10 2.44 -1.37
C PRO A 117 -17.04 1.48 -2.10
N PHE A 118 -17.09 0.27 -1.62
CA PHE A 118 -17.91 -0.77 -2.22
C PHE A 118 -19.39 -0.35 -2.21
N GLU A 119 -19.88 0.12 -3.34
CA GLU A 119 -21.32 0.21 -3.62
C GLU A 119 -21.87 -1.15 -4.09
N GLY A 120 -21.21 -2.23 -3.70
CA GLY A 120 -21.52 -3.56 -4.14
C GLY A 120 -22.61 -4.22 -3.32
N GLY A 121 -23.35 -5.09 -3.95
CA GLY A 121 -24.30 -5.98 -3.30
C GLY A 121 -23.60 -7.17 -2.64
N TRP A 122 -24.32 -7.85 -1.79
CA TRP A 122 -23.94 -9.17 -1.32
C TRP A 122 -24.23 -10.20 -2.40
N ILE A 123 -23.30 -11.09 -2.66
CA ILE A 123 -23.56 -12.28 -3.45
C ILE A 123 -24.06 -13.35 -2.49
N TYR A 124 -25.29 -13.74 -2.62
CA TYR A 124 -25.91 -14.78 -1.82
C TYR A 124 -25.96 -16.07 -2.62
N TYR A 125 -25.61 -17.18 -1.99
CA TYR A 125 -25.78 -18.52 -2.53
C TYR A 125 -26.97 -19.28 -1.93
N ASP A 126 -27.72 -18.62 -1.09
CA ASP A 126 -28.99 -19.07 -0.58
C ASP A 126 -30.07 -18.03 -0.89
N GLU A 127 -31.31 -18.45 -0.88
CA GLU A 127 -32.45 -17.55 -1.07
C GLU A 127 -32.82 -16.78 0.21
N GLY A 128 -31.92 -16.76 1.21
CA GLY A 128 -32.12 -16.08 2.49
C GLY A 128 -33.04 -16.82 3.46
N ASP A 129 -33.41 -18.04 3.15
CA ASP A 129 -34.23 -18.86 4.04
C ASP A 129 -33.33 -19.80 4.89
N TYR A 130 -33.18 -19.48 6.15
CA TYR A 130 -32.29 -20.14 7.12
C TYR A 130 -32.95 -21.37 7.79
N ALA A 131 -33.94 -21.99 7.17
CA ALA A 131 -34.72 -23.05 7.80
C ALA A 131 -33.94 -24.35 8.09
N ASN A 132 -32.78 -24.57 7.46
CA ASN A 132 -31.98 -25.77 7.66
C ASN A 132 -30.52 -25.50 7.79
N ALA A 133 -29.94 -25.72 8.97
CA ALA A 133 -28.50 -25.75 9.17
C ALA A 133 -27.93 -27.13 8.83
N VAL A 134 -26.88 -27.18 8.03
CA VAL A 134 -26.08 -28.38 7.83
C VAL A 134 -24.96 -28.36 8.86
N GLY A 135 -24.90 -29.39 9.71
CA GLY A 135 -23.91 -29.51 10.77
C GLY A 135 -23.32 -30.90 10.87
N SER A 136 -22.22 -31.03 11.56
CA SER A 136 -21.61 -32.31 11.96
C SER A 136 -21.57 -32.37 13.48
N GLU A 137 -22.06 -33.44 14.07
CA GLU A 137 -21.99 -33.68 15.52
C GLU A 137 -20.57 -33.97 16.00
N THR A 138 -19.71 -34.44 15.10
CA THR A 138 -18.31 -34.77 15.41
C THR A 138 -17.41 -34.44 14.21
N GLY A 139 -16.44 -33.55 14.40
CA GLY A 139 -15.43 -33.24 13.40
C GLY A 139 -15.63 -31.90 12.67
N ALA A 140 -14.81 -31.63 11.68
CA ALA A 140 -14.88 -30.42 10.86
C ALA A 140 -15.79 -30.67 9.65
N LEU A 141 -16.70 -29.73 9.40
CA LEU A 141 -17.46 -29.66 8.17
C LEU A 141 -16.77 -28.72 7.20
N TYR A 142 -16.50 -29.20 6.00
CA TYR A 142 -15.94 -28.39 4.92
C TYR A 142 -17.04 -28.17 3.89
N TRP A 143 -17.22 -26.92 3.51
CA TRP A 143 -18.09 -26.52 2.43
C TRP A 143 -17.39 -25.42 1.62
N GLY A 144 -17.77 -25.24 0.40
CA GLY A 144 -17.12 -24.25 -0.47
C GLY A 144 -18.12 -23.67 -1.45
N ILE A 145 -17.87 -22.45 -1.83
CA ILE A 145 -18.58 -21.73 -2.89
C ILE A 145 -17.57 -21.42 -3.96
N SER A 146 -17.87 -21.76 -5.20
CA SER A 146 -17.07 -21.38 -6.36
C SER A 146 -17.74 -20.20 -7.06
N PHE A 147 -17.00 -19.11 -7.21
CA PHE A 147 -17.42 -18.00 -8.05
C PHE A 147 -16.90 -18.24 -9.46
N PRO A 148 -17.78 -18.35 -10.46
CA PRO A 148 -17.33 -18.49 -11.83
C PRO A 148 -16.55 -17.24 -12.26
N ASP A 149 -15.53 -17.43 -13.09
CA ASP A 149 -14.83 -16.35 -13.76
C ASP A 149 -15.75 -15.77 -14.86
N THR A 150 -16.57 -14.82 -14.46
CA THR A 150 -17.51 -14.14 -15.36
C THR A 150 -17.13 -12.67 -15.45
N GLU A 151 -17.37 -12.07 -16.61
CA GLU A 151 -17.17 -10.63 -16.83
C GLU A 151 -17.99 -9.77 -15.84
N GLU A 152 -19.06 -10.34 -15.29
CA GLU A 152 -19.93 -9.68 -14.30
C GLU A 152 -19.20 -9.26 -13.04
N TYR A 153 -18.16 -10.02 -12.61
CA TYR A 153 -17.37 -9.73 -11.39
C TYR A 153 -15.98 -9.23 -11.70
N ALA A 154 -15.66 -8.99 -12.97
CA ALA A 154 -14.35 -8.46 -13.35
C ALA A 154 -14.11 -7.07 -12.74
N GLY A 155 -13.02 -6.93 -12.01
CA GLY A 155 -12.66 -5.69 -11.31
C GLY A 155 -13.26 -5.53 -9.90
N TYR A 156 -14.03 -6.50 -9.42
CA TYR A 156 -14.48 -6.51 -8.02
C TYR A 156 -13.45 -7.18 -7.11
N TYR A 157 -13.46 -6.76 -5.85
CA TYR A 157 -12.61 -7.31 -4.80
C TYR A 157 -13.47 -7.97 -3.73
N LEU A 158 -13.06 -9.13 -3.28
CA LEU A 158 -13.68 -9.77 -2.12
C LEU A 158 -13.26 -9.04 -0.84
N THR A 159 -14.13 -8.21 -0.30
CA THR A 159 -13.83 -7.38 0.88
C THR A 159 -14.35 -7.98 2.18
N LYS A 160 -15.33 -8.88 2.11
CA LYS A 160 -15.94 -9.49 3.30
C LYS A 160 -16.55 -10.84 2.96
N VAL A 161 -16.31 -11.81 3.83
CA VAL A 161 -17.04 -13.06 3.87
C VAL A 161 -17.86 -13.09 5.15
N ALA A 162 -19.13 -13.38 5.06
CA ALA A 162 -20.00 -13.60 6.21
C ALA A 162 -20.57 -15.00 6.18
N THR A 163 -20.57 -15.65 7.33
CA THR A 163 -21.19 -16.93 7.56
C THR A 163 -22.26 -16.77 8.63
N TYR A 164 -23.36 -17.48 8.48
CA TYR A 164 -24.36 -17.55 9.53
C TYR A 164 -24.06 -18.74 10.42
N ASP A 165 -23.88 -18.46 11.69
CA ASP A 165 -23.66 -19.46 12.74
C ASP A 165 -24.98 -19.68 13.45
N GLY A 166 -25.51 -20.89 13.42
CA GLY A 166 -26.74 -21.23 14.09
C GLY A 166 -26.73 -20.93 15.61
N VAL A 167 -27.14 -21.87 16.42
CA VAL A 167 -27.38 -21.65 17.87
C VAL A 167 -26.11 -21.80 18.74
N SER A 168 -24.97 -22.18 18.18
CA SER A 168 -23.73 -22.38 18.93
C SER A 168 -22.54 -21.81 18.17
N PRO A 169 -21.73 -20.95 18.80
CA PRO A 169 -20.58 -20.38 18.15
C PRO A 169 -19.53 -21.46 17.84
N ALA A 170 -19.47 -21.89 16.61
CA ALA A 170 -18.40 -22.73 16.11
C ALA A 170 -17.21 -21.86 15.70
N LYS A 171 -16.00 -22.41 15.78
CA LYS A 171 -14.85 -21.75 15.17
C LYS A 171 -14.96 -21.92 13.66
N VAL A 172 -15.24 -20.84 12.97
CA VAL A 172 -15.27 -20.80 11.50
C VAL A 172 -13.92 -20.32 10.98
N LYS A 173 -13.37 -21.03 10.01
CA LYS A 173 -12.20 -20.62 9.27
C LYS A 173 -12.58 -20.47 7.79
N ALA A 174 -12.46 -19.28 7.26
CA ALA A 174 -12.64 -19.02 5.84
C ALA A 174 -11.28 -19.09 5.12
N ASN A 175 -11.19 -19.96 4.12
CA ASN A 175 -10.04 -20.03 3.25
C ASN A 175 -10.45 -19.52 1.86
N ILE A 176 -9.60 -18.69 1.26
CA ILE A 176 -9.82 -18.14 -0.07
C ILE A 176 -8.82 -18.82 -1.02
N TYR A 177 -9.33 -19.41 -2.09
CA TYR A 177 -8.55 -20.09 -3.10
C TYR A 177 -8.71 -19.40 -4.45
N PHE A 178 -7.64 -19.40 -5.25
CA PHE A 178 -7.66 -18.92 -6.62
C PHE A 178 -7.50 -20.11 -7.58
N GLY A 179 -8.38 -20.16 -8.59
CA GLY A 179 -8.42 -21.27 -9.54
C GLY A 179 -8.99 -22.55 -8.95
N GLY A 180 -9.04 -23.59 -9.76
CA GLY A 180 -9.68 -24.88 -9.45
C GLY A 180 -11.09 -24.96 -10.06
N VAL A 181 -11.42 -26.13 -10.62
CA VAL A 181 -12.72 -26.39 -11.28
C VAL A 181 -13.58 -27.31 -10.41
N ASP A 182 -13.02 -28.44 -9.99
CA ASP A 182 -13.73 -29.47 -9.19
C ASP A 182 -13.19 -29.55 -7.74
N ALA A 183 -12.15 -28.80 -7.44
CA ALA A 183 -11.52 -28.74 -6.11
C ALA A 183 -10.90 -27.36 -5.89
N PRO A 184 -10.66 -26.95 -4.63
CA PRO A 184 -9.95 -25.72 -4.33
C PRO A 184 -8.59 -25.66 -5.04
N GLY A 185 -8.31 -24.53 -5.69
CA GLY A 185 -7.02 -24.26 -6.33
C GLY A 185 -5.93 -23.86 -5.33
N THR A 186 -5.21 -22.78 -5.61
CA THR A 186 -4.15 -22.27 -4.73
C THR A 186 -4.75 -21.45 -3.59
N LEU A 187 -4.42 -21.78 -2.34
CA LEU A 187 -4.79 -20.99 -1.16
C LEU A 187 -4.09 -19.62 -1.24
N VAL A 188 -4.87 -18.55 -1.22
CA VAL A 188 -4.37 -17.17 -1.26
C VAL A 188 -4.58 -16.41 0.05
N HIS A 189 -5.56 -16.85 0.86
CA HIS A 189 -5.81 -16.27 2.18
C HIS A 189 -6.54 -17.25 3.10
N SER A 190 -6.31 -17.13 4.43
CA SER A 190 -6.98 -17.95 5.43
C SER A 190 -7.20 -17.21 6.76
#